data_1a764b6d4083df04ecef9778b81a7488
#
_entry.id   1a764b6d4083df04ecef9778b81a7488
#
_cell.length_a   1.000
_cell.length_b   1.000
_cell.length_c   1.000
_cell.angle_alpha   90.00
_cell.angle_beta   90.00
_cell.angle_gamma   90.00
#
_symmetry.space_group_name_H-M   'P 1'
#
loop_
_entity.id
_entity.type
_entity.pdbx_description
1 polymer ?
#
loop_
_entity_poly.entity_id
_entity_poly.type
_entity_poly.pdbx_seq_one_letter_code
_entity_poly.pdbx_strand_id
1 'polypeptide(L)'
;MHRSNDATNPLKLDAPIRAGSQRPKSSTAYALPCNCTADAMKDEFWFRLDTGILYGYATAQFLNAAIAIWRLVLITPGHRFRFHPEFFIAAILSAFIAMTLALPASAAKKIIFDTDPGTDDAMALMLALNSPELDIRAVTVVPGNVTAKQGLENALRMMSLANRCDIPVAAGAQHPLFQKLITAEFWHGKNGLANIELPPSKCKVDSRYGPDLIIEMVHAAPHEITLVPVGPLTNIALAVEKDPSIVPLVKEVIIMGGSITGGNVNAAAEANIYNDPEAAQIVFQAGWPLTMVGLDVGDKTLLSPKYLAQLGQTHSPVNDFIYQLAHYLIDLSAQFGSGGTPMYDPLAVGVAIDATLVKALPMHVDVETRGEFTRGETVANRRGAVERNVLHGDRYIIEGLDKVEPNAKVCIDVDTDRFLQLFVSRIRGK
;
A
#
# COMPACT_ATOMS: atom_id res chain seq x y z
N MET A 1 -23.08 59.27 -25.71
CA MET A 1 -24.42 59.17 -26.26
C MET A 1 -25.01 57.86 -25.85
N HIS A 2 -25.84 57.89 -24.84
CA HIS A 2 -27.24 57.43 -24.76
C HIS A 2 -27.49 55.96 -25.11
N ARG A 3 -28.14 55.10 -24.33
CA ARG A 3 -29.08 55.05 -23.14
C ARG A 3 -29.24 53.57 -22.86
N SER A 4 -29.15 53.03 -21.65
CA SER A 4 -30.17 52.78 -20.61
C SER A 4 -31.42 52.01 -21.04
N ASN A 5 -31.66 50.87 -20.36
CA ASN A 5 -32.86 50.47 -19.59
C ASN A 5 -32.81 48.96 -19.37
N ASP A 6 -32.70 48.49 -18.15
CA ASP A 6 -33.73 48.27 -17.12
C ASP A 6 -34.91 47.38 -17.56
N ALA A 7 -35.01 46.22 -16.93
CA ALA A 7 -36.28 45.59 -16.54
C ALA A 7 -36.04 44.47 -15.49
N THR A 8 -36.26 44.83 -14.27
CA THR A 8 -36.55 43.97 -13.10
C THR A 8 -37.91 43.30 -13.28
N ASN A 9 -38.04 42.02 -12.90
CA ASN A 9 -39.29 41.58 -12.27
C ASN A 9 -39.04 40.29 -11.42
N PRO A 10 -39.40 40.27 -10.13
CA PRO A 10 -39.29 39.11 -9.27
C PRO A 10 -40.63 38.37 -9.21
N LEU A 11 -40.58 37.04 -9.37
CA LEU A 11 -41.72 36.19 -9.06
C LEU A 11 -41.66 35.74 -7.59
N LYS A 12 -42.68 36.20 -6.86
CA LYS A 12 -43.10 35.74 -5.53
C LYS A 12 -43.58 34.29 -5.60
N LEU A 13 -43.17 33.50 -4.64
CA LEU A 13 -43.81 32.24 -4.28
C LEU A 13 -44.28 32.33 -2.83
N ASP A 14 -45.59 32.36 -2.67
CA ASP A 14 -46.28 32.27 -1.39
C ASP A 14 -46.68 30.82 -1.10
N ALA A 15 -46.25 30.35 0.08
CA ALA A 15 -46.99 29.69 1.16
C ALA A 15 -47.47 28.20 1.02
N PRO A 16 -47.88 27.56 2.13
CA PRO A 16 -47.23 26.36 2.64
C PRO A 16 -48.18 25.15 2.62
N ILE A 17 -47.66 23.95 2.61
CA ILE A 17 -48.43 22.72 2.82
C ILE A 17 -48.05 22.10 4.15
N ARG A 18 -49.09 21.84 4.95
CA ARG A 18 -49.16 21.35 6.31
C ARG A 18 -48.62 19.91 6.46
N ALA A 19 -48.01 19.68 7.60
CA ALA A 19 -47.74 18.38 8.19
C ALA A 19 -49.00 17.55 8.37
N GLY A 20 -48.87 16.26 8.05
CA GLY A 20 -49.82 15.19 8.42
C GLY A 20 -49.03 14.00 8.97
N SER A 21 -49.09 13.88 10.30
CA SER A 21 -48.57 12.76 11.07
C SER A 21 -49.48 11.56 10.93
N GLN A 22 -48.93 10.39 10.63
CA GLN A 22 -49.47 9.12 11.16
C GLN A 22 -48.38 8.05 11.25
N ARG A 23 -48.09 7.62 12.48
CA ARG A 23 -47.42 6.37 12.79
C ARG A 23 -48.43 5.22 12.77
N PRO A 24 -48.07 4.01 12.41
CA PRO A 24 -48.71 2.79 12.95
C PRO A 24 -47.83 2.17 14.02
N LYS A 25 -48.54 1.79 15.10
CA LYS A 25 -48.07 0.99 16.25
C LYS A 25 -48.22 -0.50 15.95
N SER A 26 -47.49 -1.26 16.82
CA SER A 26 -47.68 -2.64 17.27
C SER A 26 -46.87 -3.71 16.56
N SER A 27 -45.74 -4.19 17.07
CA SER A 27 -45.57 -5.20 18.16
C SER A 27 -46.46 -6.42 18.05
N THR A 28 -45.89 -7.56 17.69
CA THR A 28 -46.27 -8.86 18.24
C THR A 28 -45.02 -9.77 18.30
N ALA A 29 -44.58 -10.00 19.52
CA ALA A 29 -43.62 -11.04 19.84
C ALA A 29 -44.34 -12.40 19.83
N TYR A 30 -43.79 -13.37 19.13
CA TYR A 30 -44.14 -14.77 19.33
C TYR A 30 -43.00 -15.44 20.10
N ALA A 31 -43.30 -15.75 21.37
CA ALA A 31 -42.52 -16.67 22.19
C ALA A 31 -42.96 -18.10 21.85
N LEU A 32 -42.01 -18.96 21.52
CA LEU A 32 -42.20 -20.41 21.52
C LEU A 32 -41.43 -21.02 22.68
N PRO A 33 -42.01 -21.98 23.40
CA PRO A 33 -41.41 -22.57 24.59
C PRO A 33 -40.35 -23.62 24.20
N CYS A 34 -39.21 -23.51 24.86
CA CYS A 34 -38.12 -24.48 24.76
C CYS A 34 -38.38 -25.62 25.73
N ASN A 35 -38.76 -26.81 25.24
CA ASN A 35 -38.70 -28.07 25.96
C ASN A 35 -37.38 -28.75 25.55
N CYS A 36 -36.35 -28.62 26.36
CA CYS A 36 -35.13 -29.39 26.22
C CYS A 36 -35.20 -30.61 27.13
N THR A 37 -35.42 -31.78 26.54
CA THR A 37 -35.10 -33.07 27.16
C THR A 37 -33.65 -33.43 26.77
N ALA A 38 -32.86 -33.79 27.80
CA ALA A 38 -31.48 -34.20 27.69
C ALA A 38 -31.38 -35.60 27.07
N ASP A 39 -31.23 -35.71 25.74
CA ASP A 39 -30.75 -36.92 25.07
C ASP A 39 -30.57 -36.64 23.56
N ALA A 40 -29.54 -35.92 23.19
CA ALA A 40 -29.00 -35.87 21.80
C ALA A 40 -27.68 -35.11 21.78
N MET A 41 -26.64 -35.64 22.41
CA MET A 41 -25.27 -35.22 22.13
C MET A 41 -24.56 -36.31 21.34
N LYS A 42 -24.88 -36.44 20.09
CA LYS A 42 -24.08 -37.09 19.06
C LYS A 42 -24.52 -36.49 17.72
N ASP A 43 -23.56 -35.87 17.10
CA ASP A 43 -23.42 -35.57 15.67
C ASP A 43 -23.25 -34.09 15.35
N GLU A 44 -22.00 -33.82 14.91
CA GLU A 44 -21.57 -32.86 13.90
C GLU A 44 -21.84 -31.37 14.11
N PHE A 45 -20.89 -30.70 14.78
CA PHE A 45 -20.64 -29.27 14.56
C PHE A 45 -19.60 -29.06 13.45
N TRP A 46 -20.07 -28.81 12.24
CA TRP A 46 -19.24 -28.30 11.16
C TRP A 46 -19.24 -26.76 11.18
N PHE A 47 -18.17 -26.17 11.68
CA PHE A 47 -17.88 -24.77 11.45
C PHE A 47 -17.03 -24.65 10.17
N ARG A 48 -17.61 -24.01 9.15
CA ARG A 48 -16.91 -23.63 7.93
C ARG A 48 -16.14 -22.34 8.20
N LEU A 49 -14.81 -22.43 8.33
CA LEU A 49 -13.88 -21.32 8.27
C LEU A 49 -12.87 -21.63 7.17
N ASP A 50 -12.89 -20.84 6.10
CA ASP A 50 -12.10 -21.02 4.87
C ASP A 50 -10.60 -20.72 5.00
N THR A 51 -10.00 -20.77 6.19
CA THR A 51 -8.54 -20.67 6.40
C THR A 51 -7.99 -21.59 7.49
N GLY A 52 -8.74 -22.62 7.94
CA GLY A 52 -8.49 -23.36 9.18
C GLY A 52 -8.13 -24.84 9.07
N ILE A 53 -8.03 -25.43 7.90
CA ILE A 53 -7.89 -26.91 7.80
C ILE A 53 -6.53 -27.41 8.29
N LEU A 54 -5.45 -26.65 8.20
CA LEU A 54 -4.12 -27.04 8.69
C LEU A 54 -3.96 -26.87 10.23
N TYR A 55 -4.65 -25.89 10.82
CA TYR A 55 -4.60 -25.67 12.28
C TYR A 55 -5.41 -26.68 13.07
N GLY A 56 -6.52 -27.19 12.53
CA GLY A 56 -7.37 -28.20 13.18
C GLY A 56 -6.70 -29.55 13.33
N TYR A 57 -5.82 -29.94 12.39
CA TYR A 57 -5.13 -31.22 12.44
C TYR A 57 -4.01 -31.28 13.49
N ALA A 58 -3.23 -30.21 13.64
CA ALA A 58 -2.16 -30.13 14.62
C ALA A 58 -2.71 -30.13 16.06
N THR A 59 -3.76 -29.35 16.35
CA THR A 59 -4.40 -29.29 17.68
C THR A 59 -5.11 -30.59 18.05
N ALA A 60 -5.75 -31.27 17.09
CA ALA A 60 -6.37 -32.57 17.33
C ALA A 60 -5.35 -33.69 17.61
N GLN A 61 -4.19 -33.68 16.95
CA GLN A 61 -3.13 -34.67 17.23
C GLN A 61 -2.48 -34.43 18.59
N PHE A 62 -2.25 -33.19 19.03
CA PHE A 62 -1.72 -32.90 20.35
C PHE A 62 -2.71 -33.22 21.46
N LEU A 63 -3.99 -32.93 21.28
CA LEU A 63 -5.03 -33.28 22.24
C LEU A 63 -5.17 -34.81 22.37
N ASN A 64 -5.11 -35.53 21.27
CA ASN A 64 -5.12 -37.00 21.26
C ASN A 64 -3.86 -37.60 21.89
N ALA A 65 -2.69 -37.01 21.70
CA ALA A 65 -1.45 -37.43 22.36
C ALA A 65 -1.51 -37.17 23.88
N ALA A 66 -2.03 -36.01 24.30
CA ALA A 66 -2.23 -35.71 25.73
C ALA A 66 -3.23 -36.66 26.39
N ILE A 67 -4.34 -36.98 25.72
CA ILE A 67 -5.34 -37.95 26.19
C ILE A 67 -4.76 -39.39 26.23
N ALA A 68 -3.91 -39.75 25.24
CA ALA A 68 -3.24 -41.07 25.23
C ALA A 68 -2.23 -41.20 26.38
N ILE A 69 -1.45 -40.17 26.67
CA ILE A 69 -0.53 -40.13 27.82
C ILE A 69 -1.34 -40.17 29.12
N TRP A 70 -2.44 -39.47 29.22
CA TRP A 70 -3.33 -39.50 30.41
C TRP A 70 -3.95 -40.89 30.63
N ARG A 71 -4.36 -41.60 29.57
CA ARG A 71 -4.84 -42.99 29.62
C ARG A 71 -3.73 -43.98 30.02
N LEU A 72 -2.50 -43.80 29.58
CA LEU A 72 -1.37 -44.67 29.95
C LEU A 72 -1.00 -44.58 31.44
N VAL A 73 -1.13 -43.36 32.03
CA VAL A 73 -0.84 -43.10 33.44
C VAL A 73 -1.90 -43.70 34.36
N LEU A 74 -3.17 -43.85 33.87
CA LEU A 74 -4.29 -44.39 34.66
C LEU A 74 -4.40 -45.92 34.66
N ILE A 75 -3.65 -46.65 33.79
CA ILE A 75 -3.83 -48.10 33.55
C ILE A 75 -2.73 -48.95 34.24
N THR A 76 -1.74 -48.35 34.91
CA THR A 76 -0.71 -49.14 35.65
C THR A 76 -1.11 -49.36 37.11
N PRO A 77 -1.61 -50.54 37.49
CA PRO A 77 -1.92 -50.86 38.87
C PRO A 77 -0.61 -51.13 39.62
N GLY A 78 -0.31 -50.30 40.62
CA GLY A 78 0.73 -50.65 41.59
C GLY A 78 1.66 -49.55 42.09
N HIS A 79 1.71 -48.38 41.49
CA HIS A 79 2.53 -47.27 41.98
C HIS A 79 1.66 -46.10 42.47
N ARG A 80 1.70 -45.79 43.75
CA ARG A 80 1.10 -44.55 44.32
C ARG A 80 1.98 -43.34 43.90
N PHE A 81 1.81 -42.84 42.68
CA PHE A 81 2.36 -41.55 42.35
C PHE A 81 1.58 -40.44 43.07
N ARG A 82 2.25 -39.69 43.93
CA ARG A 82 1.71 -38.46 44.48
C ARG A 82 1.68 -37.44 43.32
N PHE A 83 0.51 -37.29 42.69
CA PHE A 83 0.29 -36.26 41.69
C PHE A 83 0.32 -34.88 42.38
N HIS A 84 1.32 -34.06 42.02
CA HIS A 84 1.36 -32.64 42.31
C HIS A 84 0.66 -31.91 41.15
N PRO A 85 -0.58 -31.43 41.32
CA PRO A 85 -1.35 -30.75 40.25
C PRO A 85 -0.62 -29.51 39.74
N GLU A 86 0.23 -28.91 40.52
CA GLU A 86 1.06 -27.74 40.20
C GLU A 86 2.02 -28.00 39.01
N PHE A 87 2.61 -29.20 38.91
CA PHE A 87 3.47 -29.55 37.79
C PHE A 87 2.70 -29.73 36.45
N PHE A 88 1.46 -30.19 36.55
CA PHE A 88 0.61 -30.39 35.37
C PHE A 88 0.12 -29.04 34.81
N ILE A 89 -0.27 -28.13 35.71
CA ILE A 89 -0.65 -26.76 35.34
C ILE A 89 0.55 -26.01 34.75
N ALA A 90 1.73 -26.12 35.34
CA ALA A 90 2.97 -25.53 34.83
C ALA A 90 3.33 -26.08 33.47
N ALA A 91 3.19 -27.39 33.21
CA ALA A 91 3.47 -28.00 31.90
C ALA A 91 2.47 -27.54 30.83
N ILE A 92 1.17 -27.43 31.17
CA ILE A 92 0.16 -26.90 30.24
C ILE A 92 0.39 -25.41 29.95
N LEU A 93 0.69 -24.60 30.97
CA LEU A 93 1.05 -23.19 30.77
C LEU A 93 2.31 -23.02 29.92
N SER A 94 3.35 -23.84 30.17
CA SER A 94 4.59 -23.82 29.37
C SER A 94 4.36 -24.25 27.93
N ALA A 95 3.51 -25.24 27.69
CA ALA A 95 3.11 -25.67 26.36
C ALA A 95 2.27 -24.59 25.64
N PHE A 96 1.38 -23.90 26.37
CA PHE A 96 0.59 -22.80 25.83
C PHE A 96 1.45 -21.58 25.51
N ILE A 97 2.41 -21.24 26.37
CA ILE A 97 3.40 -20.18 26.14
C ILE A 97 4.31 -20.54 24.95
N ALA A 98 4.80 -21.77 24.87
CA ALA A 98 5.59 -22.23 23.73
C ALA A 98 4.79 -22.23 22.42
N MET A 99 3.50 -22.52 22.45
CA MET A 99 2.60 -22.51 21.30
C MET A 99 2.23 -21.07 20.85
N THR A 100 2.13 -20.13 21.77
CA THR A 100 1.94 -18.70 21.42
C THR A 100 3.21 -18.04 20.90
N LEU A 101 4.40 -18.52 21.29
CA LEU A 101 5.68 -18.08 20.77
C LEU A 101 6.07 -18.72 19.41
N ALA A 102 5.38 -19.81 19.02
CA ALA A 102 5.58 -20.52 17.76
C ALA A 102 4.61 -20.09 16.64
N LEU A 103 4.04 -18.88 16.69
CA LEU A 103 3.38 -18.32 15.52
C LEU A 103 4.43 -18.23 14.41
N PRO A 104 4.22 -18.88 13.24
CA PRO A 104 5.17 -18.75 12.14
C PRO A 104 5.28 -17.27 11.82
N ALA A 105 6.49 -16.71 11.93
CA ALA A 105 6.76 -15.40 11.38
C ALA A 105 6.31 -15.46 9.92
N SER A 106 5.37 -14.60 9.52
CA SER A 106 4.97 -14.52 8.12
C SER A 106 6.23 -14.35 7.29
N ALA A 107 6.42 -15.19 6.27
CA ALA A 107 7.57 -15.05 5.39
C ALA A 107 7.57 -13.62 4.80
N ALA A 108 8.74 -13.00 4.79
CA ALA A 108 8.89 -11.65 4.26
C ALA A 108 8.38 -11.59 2.80
N LYS A 109 7.63 -10.53 2.50
CA LYS A 109 7.06 -10.28 1.16
C LYS A 109 8.21 -9.99 0.19
N LYS A 110 8.37 -10.81 -0.84
CA LYS A 110 9.36 -10.58 -1.89
C LYS A 110 8.93 -9.41 -2.76
N ILE A 111 9.74 -8.37 -2.82
CA ILE A 111 9.43 -7.18 -3.62
C ILE A 111 10.50 -6.89 -4.67
N ILE A 112 10.09 -6.34 -5.80
CA ILE A 112 10.95 -5.59 -6.71
C ILE A 112 10.57 -4.12 -6.55
N PHE A 113 11.55 -3.30 -6.19
CA PHE A 113 11.39 -1.87 -5.97
C PHE A 113 11.83 -1.12 -7.23
N ASP A 114 10.86 -0.46 -7.90
CA ASP A 114 11.14 0.33 -9.11
C ASP A 114 11.02 1.81 -8.77
N THR A 115 12.05 2.61 -9.12
CA THR A 115 12.26 3.93 -8.52
C THR A 115 12.95 4.90 -9.49
N ASP A 116 12.67 6.19 -9.37
CA ASP A 116 13.35 7.30 -10.09
C ASP A 116 14.13 8.20 -9.12
N PRO A 117 15.17 7.69 -8.45
CA PRO A 117 15.73 8.08 -7.16
C PRO A 117 15.82 9.57 -6.90
N GLY A 118 14.77 10.10 -6.27
CA GLY A 118 14.66 11.40 -5.64
C GLY A 118 14.78 11.33 -4.11
N THR A 119 14.37 12.39 -3.43
CA THR A 119 14.48 12.51 -1.97
C THR A 119 13.51 11.59 -1.23
N ASP A 120 12.28 11.46 -1.69
CA ASP A 120 11.26 10.59 -1.09
C ASP A 120 11.45 9.12 -1.50
N ASP A 121 11.92 8.84 -2.73
CA ASP A 121 12.42 7.52 -3.13
C ASP A 121 13.50 7.01 -2.18
N ALA A 122 14.45 7.89 -1.82
CA ALA A 122 15.52 7.55 -0.89
C ALA A 122 14.96 7.19 0.50
N MET A 123 13.98 7.94 0.99
CA MET A 123 13.28 7.62 2.24
C MET A 123 12.51 6.30 2.15
N ALA A 124 11.85 6.05 1.01
CA ALA A 124 11.11 4.83 0.74
C ALA A 124 12.02 3.60 0.67
N LEU A 125 13.15 3.70 -0.05
CA LEU A 125 14.12 2.61 -0.15
C LEU A 125 14.72 2.27 1.21
N MET A 126 15.10 3.27 2.03
CA MET A 126 15.62 3.02 3.37
C MET A 126 14.57 2.45 4.32
N LEU A 127 13.30 2.86 4.21
CA LEU A 127 12.19 2.23 4.93
C LEU A 127 12.07 0.75 4.55
N ALA A 128 12.09 0.44 3.26
CA ALA A 128 11.98 -0.93 2.78
C ALA A 128 13.13 -1.82 3.25
N LEU A 129 14.38 -1.32 3.16
CA LEU A 129 15.58 -2.02 3.60
C LEU A 129 15.62 -2.29 5.12
N ASN A 130 14.98 -1.43 5.92
CA ASN A 130 14.92 -1.56 7.37
C ASN A 130 13.66 -2.28 7.87
N SER A 131 12.84 -2.83 6.96
CA SER A 131 11.58 -3.49 7.31
C SER A 131 11.68 -5.01 7.12
N PRO A 132 11.67 -5.79 8.22
CA PRO A 132 11.84 -7.25 8.14
C PRO A 132 10.65 -7.96 7.45
N GLU A 133 9.54 -7.27 7.25
CA GLU A 133 8.37 -7.75 6.52
C GLU A 133 8.61 -7.81 5.00
N LEU A 134 9.68 -7.14 4.50
CA LEU A 134 10.01 -7.04 3.08
C LEU A 134 11.35 -7.74 2.77
N ASP A 135 11.38 -8.48 1.68
CA ASP A 135 12.56 -9.08 1.08
C ASP A 135 12.77 -8.46 -0.31
N ILE A 136 13.64 -7.45 -0.39
CA ILE A 136 13.91 -6.75 -1.66
C ILE A 136 14.76 -7.65 -2.54
N ARG A 137 14.18 -8.11 -3.65
CA ARG A 137 14.82 -9.00 -4.60
C ARG A 137 15.62 -8.27 -5.67
N ALA A 138 15.18 -7.06 -6.05
CA ALA A 138 15.86 -6.17 -6.97
C ALA A 138 15.42 -4.72 -6.78
N VAL A 139 16.28 -3.81 -7.23
CA VAL A 139 15.97 -2.41 -7.45
C VAL A 139 16.12 -2.13 -8.94
N THR A 140 15.08 -1.61 -9.58
CA THR A 140 15.10 -1.17 -10.99
C THR A 140 14.94 0.33 -11.07
N VAL A 141 15.68 0.98 -11.96
CA VAL A 141 15.73 2.43 -12.04
C VAL A 141 15.06 2.92 -13.32
N VAL A 142 14.17 3.89 -13.17
CA VAL A 142 13.44 4.57 -14.23
C VAL A 142 13.76 6.08 -14.20
N PRO A 143 13.68 6.83 -15.29
CA PRO A 143 13.80 8.29 -15.24
C PRO A 143 12.48 8.93 -14.79
N GLY A 144 12.58 10.00 -14.01
CA GLY A 144 11.46 10.79 -13.51
C GLY A 144 11.98 11.99 -12.75
N ASN A 145 12.16 11.91 -11.45
CA ASN A 145 12.71 12.98 -10.60
C ASN A 145 14.06 13.50 -11.12
N VAL A 146 14.87 12.58 -11.64
CA VAL A 146 16.16 12.85 -12.28
C VAL A 146 16.30 12.02 -13.57
N THR A 147 17.36 12.25 -14.33
CA THR A 147 17.69 11.41 -15.49
C THR A 147 17.98 9.97 -15.05
N ALA A 148 17.75 8.99 -15.92
CA ALA A 148 18.04 7.58 -15.64
C ALA A 148 19.49 7.35 -15.18
N LYS A 149 20.46 8.08 -15.77
CA LYS A 149 21.86 8.02 -15.37
C LYS A 149 22.09 8.49 -13.94
N GLN A 150 21.54 9.66 -13.57
CA GLN A 150 21.66 10.20 -12.23
C GLN A 150 20.93 9.31 -11.21
N GLY A 151 19.74 8.82 -11.56
CA GLY A 151 18.98 7.91 -10.71
C GLY A 151 19.73 6.61 -10.44
N LEU A 152 20.36 6.01 -11.46
CA LEU A 152 21.17 4.81 -11.28
C LEU A 152 22.35 5.05 -10.33
N GLU A 153 23.04 6.18 -10.47
CA GLU A 153 24.11 6.56 -9.57
C GLU A 153 23.61 6.74 -8.13
N ASN A 154 22.48 7.41 -7.94
CA ASN A 154 21.84 7.60 -6.66
C ASN A 154 21.47 6.26 -6.01
N ALA A 155 20.79 5.36 -6.75
CA ALA A 155 20.40 4.04 -6.27
C ALA A 155 21.62 3.23 -5.80
N LEU A 156 22.67 3.17 -6.61
CA LEU A 156 23.90 2.45 -6.26
C LEU A 156 24.60 3.03 -5.02
N ARG A 157 24.64 4.36 -4.87
CA ARG A 157 25.21 5.03 -3.69
C ARG A 157 24.39 4.77 -2.43
N MET A 158 23.05 4.81 -2.55
CA MET A 158 22.13 4.50 -1.45
C MET A 158 22.26 3.04 -0.99
N MET A 159 22.31 2.08 -1.92
CA MET A 159 22.53 0.67 -1.60
C MET A 159 23.89 0.44 -0.95
N SER A 160 24.92 1.17 -1.38
CA SER A 160 26.25 1.15 -0.75
C SER A 160 26.22 1.72 0.67
N LEU A 161 25.49 2.82 0.91
CA LEU A 161 25.29 3.43 2.22
C LEU A 161 24.59 2.48 3.19
N ALA A 162 23.57 1.75 2.69
CA ALA A 162 22.83 0.74 3.46
C ALA A 162 23.60 -0.59 3.61
N ASN A 163 24.79 -0.72 3.00
CA ASN A 163 25.58 -1.95 2.98
C ASN A 163 24.80 -3.16 2.38
N ARG A 164 23.99 -2.90 1.33
CA ARG A 164 23.13 -3.90 0.68
C ARG A 164 23.49 -4.08 -0.81
N CYS A 165 24.80 -4.22 -1.08
CA CYS A 165 25.30 -4.54 -2.44
C CYS A 165 24.99 -5.98 -2.88
N ASP A 166 24.38 -6.78 -2.01
CA ASP A 166 23.86 -8.11 -2.29
C ASP A 166 22.60 -8.09 -3.18
N ILE A 167 21.85 -6.98 -3.17
CA ILE A 167 20.64 -6.78 -3.95
C ILE A 167 21.03 -6.21 -5.33
N PRO A 168 20.61 -6.84 -6.44
CA PRO A 168 20.88 -6.32 -7.77
C PRO A 168 20.19 -4.97 -8.01
N VAL A 169 20.92 -4.02 -8.58
CA VAL A 169 20.44 -2.71 -9.04
C VAL A 169 20.59 -2.64 -10.55
N ALA A 170 19.50 -2.57 -11.30
CA ALA A 170 19.50 -2.59 -12.75
C ALA A 170 19.02 -1.26 -13.35
N ALA A 171 19.70 -0.82 -14.40
CA ALA A 171 19.24 0.30 -15.21
C ALA A 171 18.03 -0.11 -16.05
N GLY A 172 16.97 0.68 -16.02
CA GLY A 172 15.79 0.50 -16.84
C GLY A 172 15.72 1.45 -18.02
N ALA A 173 14.50 1.87 -18.37
CA ALA A 173 14.21 2.81 -19.44
C ALA A 173 15.06 4.08 -19.30
N GLN A 174 15.40 4.67 -20.45
CA GLN A 174 16.16 5.92 -20.48
C GLN A 174 15.25 7.13 -20.68
N HIS A 175 14.04 6.90 -21.18
CA HIS A 175 13.05 7.91 -21.49
C HIS A 175 11.64 7.35 -21.24
N PRO A 176 10.63 8.21 -21.00
CA PRO A 176 9.23 7.83 -21.12
C PRO A 176 8.92 7.26 -22.50
N LEU A 177 7.83 6.51 -22.66
CA LEU A 177 7.49 5.82 -23.92
C LEU A 177 7.32 6.81 -25.08
N PHE A 178 6.63 7.91 -24.85
CA PHE A 178 6.27 8.83 -25.94
C PHE A 178 6.62 10.29 -25.67
N GLN A 179 6.63 10.74 -24.44
CA GLN A 179 6.85 12.15 -24.17
C GLN A 179 8.27 12.45 -23.71
N LYS A 180 8.61 13.75 -23.72
CA LYS A 180 9.88 14.21 -23.20
C LYS A 180 9.90 14.09 -21.67
N LEU A 181 10.99 13.57 -21.13
CA LEU A 181 11.23 13.54 -19.67
C LEU A 181 11.14 14.95 -19.06
N ILE A 182 10.43 15.05 -17.95
CA ILE A 182 10.37 16.24 -17.12
C ILE A 182 10.93 15.87 -15.76
N THR A 183 12.11 16.44 -15.42
CA THR A 183 12.74 16.22 -14.13
C THR A 183 12.19 17.13 -13.05
N ALA A 184 12.29 16.71 -11.80
CA ALA A 184 11.79 17.43 -10.63
C ALA A 184 12.92 18.02 -9.76
N GLU A 185 13.97 18.53 -10.38
CA GLU A 185 15.14 19.13 -9.68
C GLU A 185 14.76 20.23 -8.71
N PHE A 186 13.63 20.91 -8.93
CA PHE A 186 13.10 21.92 -8.03
C PHE A 186 12.78 21.35 -6.64
N TRP A 187 12.20 20.15 -6.59
CA TRP A 187 11.85 19.48 -5.33
C TRP A 187 13.01 18.69 -4.75
N HIS A 188 13.76 17.98 -5.60
CA HIS A 188 14.73 16.97 -5.15
C HIS A 188 16.18 17.47 -5.16
N GLY A 189 16.43 18.73 -5.56
CA GLY A 189 17.77 19.24 -5.81
C GLY A 189 18.35 18.73 -7.14
N LYS A 190 19.46 19.34 -7.60
CA LYS A 190 20.05 19.05 -8.91
C LYS A 190 20.51 17.59 -9.05
N ASN A 191 20.97 16.98 -7.97
CA ASN A 191 21.40 15.58 -7.97
C ASN A 191 20.28 14.61 -7.56
N GLY A 192 19.06 15.09 -7.28
CA GLY A 192 17.94 14.28 -6.82
C GLY A 192 17.95 13.96 -5.33
N LEU A 193 19.03 14.25 -4.62
CA LEU A 193 19.20 13.93 -3.19
C LEU A 193 19.43 15.19 -2.35
N ALA A 194 18.64 16.25 -2.57
CA ALA A 194 18.74 17.53 -1.88
C ALA A 194 20.14 18.18 -2.00
N ASN A 195 20.87 17.90 -3.07
CA ASN A 195 22.29 18.24 -3.28
C ASN A 195 23.25 17.65 -2.23
N ILE A 196 22.83 16.61 -1.51
CA ILE A 196 23.68 15.88 -0.57
C ILE A 196 24.60 14.96 -1.38
N GLU A 197 25.90 15.04 -1.16
CA GLU A 197 26.89 14.19 -1.80
C GLU A 197 27.14 12.93 -0.98
N LEU A 198 26.65 11.80 -1.48
CA LEU A 198 26.99 10.48 -0.92
C LEU A 198 28.37 10.02 -1.43
N PRO A 199 29.11 9.23 -0.64
CA PRO A 199 30.34 8.62 -1.10
C PRO A 199 30.15 7.81 -2.40
N PRO A 200 31.21 7.63 -3.21
CA PRO A 200 31.16 6.76 -4.37
C PRO A 200 30.67 5.36 -4.00
N SER A 201 29.83 4.78 -4.86
CA SER A 201 29.25 3.45 -4.60
C SER A 201 30.30 2.34 -4.62
N LYS A 202 30.18 1.39 -3.71
CA LYS A 202 30.88 0.10 -3.73
C LYS A 202 30.06 -0.98 -4.46
N CYS A 203 28.75 -0.75 -4.66
CA CYS A 203 27.87 -1.65 -5.38
C CYS A 203 28.13 -1.53 -6.89
N LYS A 204 27.90 -2.63 -7.60
CA LYS A 204 28.00 -2.66 -9.05
C LYS A 204 26.60 -2.69 -9.65
N VAL A 205 26.47 -2.08 -10.82
CA VAL A 205 25.24 -2.19 -11.61
C VAL A 205 25.06 -3.63 -12.08
N ASP A 206 23.84 -4.15 -12.02
CA ASP A 206 23.47 -5.40 -12.68
C ASP A 206 23.47 -5.19 -14.20
N SER A 207 24.00 -6.14 -14.95
CA SER A 207 24.12 -6.02 -16.42
C SER A 207 22.80 -6.22 -17.15
N ARG A 208 21.78 -6.76 -16.47
CA ARG A 208 20.45 -6.94 -17.07
C ARG A 208 19.73 -5.60 -17.19
N TYR A 209 18.91 -5.49 -18.21
CA TYR A 209 18.00 -4.37 -18.36
C TYR A 209 16.85 -4.49 -17.33
N GLY A 210 16.46 -3.40 -16.68
CA GLY A 210 15.47 -3.42 -15.60
C GLY A 210 14.18 -4.21 -15.90
N PRO A 211 13.47 -3.94 -17.02
CA PRO A 211 12.32 -4.73 -17.45
C PRO A 211 12.62 -6.24 -17.62
N ASP A 212 13.80 -6.60 -18.14
CA ASP A 212 14.18 -8.00 -18.31
C ASP A 212 14.43 -8.67 -16.95
N LEU A 213 15.05 -7.95 -16.02
CA LEU A 213 15.24 -8.42 -14.66
C LEU A 213 13.89 -8.67 -13.94
N ILE A 214 12.92 -7.78 -14.13
CA ILE A 214 11.55 -7.97 -13.61
C ILE A 214 10.94 -9.26 -14.16
N ILE A 215 10.96 -9.45 -15.49
CA ILE A 215 10.43 -10.63 -16.16
C ILE A 215 11.08 -11.91 -15.62
N GLU A 216 12.41 -11.94 -15.59
CA GLU A 216 13.18 -13.10 -15.13
C GLU A 216 12.83 -13.47 -13.68
N MET A 217 12.75 -12.48 -12.78
CA MET A 217 12.45 -12.71 -11.37
C MET A 217 11.01 -13.14 -11.12
N VAL A 218 10.05 -12.61 -11.88
CA VAL A 218 8.65 -13.03 -11.79
C VAL A 218 8.50 -14.49 -12.24
N HIS A 219 9.13 -14.88 -13.35
CA HIS A 219 9.13 -16.28 -13.78
C HIS A 219 9.86 -17.23 -12.80
N ALA A 220 10.92 -16.75 -12.15
CA ALA A 220 11.65 -17.55 -11.17
C ALA A 220 10.89 -17.78 -9.86
N ALA A 221 9.90 -16.90 -9.53
CA ALA A 221 9.11 -16.99 -8.30
C ALA A 221 7.62 -16.64 -8.57
N PRO A 222 6.88 -17.47 -9.32
CA PRO A 222 5.50 -17.24 -9.69
C PRO A 222 4.61 -17.03 -8.46
N HIS A 223 3.76 -16.00 -8.48
CA HIS A 223 2.82 -15.62 -7.42
C HIS A 223 3.45 -15.21 -6.09
N GLU A 224 4.79 -14.98 -6.08
CA GLU A 224 5.48 -14.54 -4.88
C GLU A 224 5.93 -13.07 -4.94
N ILE A 225 6.20 -12.54 -6.14
CA ILE A 225 6.75 -11.20 -6.33
C ILE A 225 5.64 -10.15 -6.27
N THR A 226 5.83 -9.16 -5.40
CA THR A 226 5.09 -7.90 -5.39
C THR A 226 5.94 -6.83 -6.09
N LEU A 227 5.38 -6.15 -7.08
CA LEU A 227 6.02 -4.99 -7.69
C LEU A 227 5.66 -3.74 -6.89
N VAL A 228 6.65 -2.93 -6.53
CA VAL A 228 6.47 -1.68 -5.79
C VAL A 228 7.13 -0.54 -6.58
N PRO A 229 6.47 -0.08 -7.67
CA PRO A 229 6.95 1.08 -8.40
C PRO A 229 6.54 2.37 -7.66
N VAL A 230 7.53 3.21 -7.40
CA VAL A 230 7.35 4.54 -6.79
C VAL A 230 7.73 5.68 -7.73
N GLY A 231 8.19 5.37 -8.95
CA GLY A 231 8.43 6.29 -10.04
C GLY A 231 7.46 6.11 -11.23
N PRO A 232 7.72 6.76 -12.37
CA PRO A 232 6.98 6.55 -13.61
C PRO A 232 6.95 5.08 -14.03
N LEU A 233 5.81 4.59 -14.52
CA LEU A 233 5.55 3.16 -14.71
C LEU A 233 6.20 2.55 -15.98
N THR A 234 7.14 3.25 -16.61
CA THR A 234 7.76 2.86 -17.87
C THR A 234 8.42 1.49 -17.83
N ASN A 235 9.17 1.15 -16.77
CA ASN A 235 9.81 -0.16 -16.65
C ASN A 235 8.79 -1.28 -16.54
N ILE A 236 7.72 -1.06 -15.79
CA ILE A 236 6.66 -2.05 -15.56
C ILE A 236 5.88 -2.27 -16.86
N ALA A 237 5.53 -1.19 -17.56
CA ALA A 237 4.85 -1.27 -18.85
C ALA A 237 5.71 -2.01 -19.89
N LEU A 238 7.01 -1.72 -19.98
CA LEU A 238 7.93 -2.41 -20.89
C LEU A 238 8.06 -3.90 -20.55
N ALA A 239 8.03 -4.27 -19.28
CA ALA A 239 8.03 -5.67 -18.87
C ALA A 239 6.76 -6.39 -19.34
N VAL A 240 5.58 -5.76 -19.16
CA VAL A 240 4.29 -6.31 -19.63
C VAL A 240 4.23 -6.41 -21.15
N GLU A 241 4.62 -5.37 -21.87
CA GLU A 241 4.61 -5.36 -23.33
C GLU A 241 5.58 -6.38 -23.94
N LYS A 242 6.73 -6.58 -23.29
CA LYS A 242 7.72 -7.57 -23.72
C LYS A 242 7.31 -9.00 -23.42
N ASP A 243 6.70 -9.24 -22.27
CA ASP A 243 6.22 -10.55 -21.84
C ASP A 243 4.92 -10.46 -21.02
N PRO A 244 3.76 -10.42 -21.69
CA PRO A 244 2.46 -10.36 -21.01
C PRO A 244 2.18 -11.57 -20.10
N SER A 245 2.93 -12.66 -20.25
CA SER A 245 2.72 -13.87 -19.44
C SER A 245 3.12 -13.68 -17.98
N ILE A 246 3.86 -12.61 -17.63
CA ILE A 246 4.17 -12.28 -16.24
C ILE A 246 2.95 -11.79 -15.46
N VAL A 247 1.94 -11.22 -16.11
CA VAL A 247 0.78 -10.60 -15.46
C VAL A 247 0.09 -11.56 -14.48
N PRO A 248 -0.34 -12.77 -14.88
CA PRO A 248 -0.95 -13.71 -13.94
C PRO A 248 0.03 -14.26 -12.89
N LEU A 249 1.36 -14.10 -13.08
CA LEU A 249 2.39 -14.60 -12.17
C LEU A 249 2.80 -13.59 -11.10
N VAL A 250 2.54 -12.29 -11.30
CA VAL A 250 2.77 -11.26 -10.30
C VAL A 250 1.76 -11.41 -9.17
N LYS A 251 2.21 -11.33 -7.92
CA LYS A 251 1.35 -11.45 -6.75
C LYS A 251 0.42 -10.25 -6.60
N GLU A 252 0.99 -9.06 -6.68
CA GLU A 252 0.30 -7.76 -6.64
C GLU A 252 1.24 -6.65 -7.11
N VAL A 253 0.66 -5.52 -7.49
CA VAL A 253 1.37 -4.28 -7.81
C VAL A 253 0.89 -3.19 -6.87
N ILE A 254 1.80 -2.50 -6.18
CA ILE A 254 1.50 -1.38 -5.28
C ILE A 254 2.24 -0.17 -5.83
N ILE A 255 1.52 0.73 -6.48
CA ILE A 255 2.10 1.91 -7.11
C ILE A 255 2.03 3.13 -6.18
N MET A 256 3.08 3.95 -6.16
CA MET A 256 2.93 5.36 -5.82
C MET A 256 2.62 6.12 -7.10
N GLY A 257 1.46 6.74 -7.17
CA GLY A 257 1.07 7.55 -8.33
C GLY A 257 -0.42 7.76 -8.44
N GLY A 258 -0.77 8.77 -9.23
CA GLY A 258 -2.13 9.13 -9.51
C GLY A 258 -2.86 9.88 -8.39
N SER A 259 -4.06 10.31 -8.70
CA SER A 259 -4.98 10.99 -7.78
C SER A 259 -6.39 10.96 -8.34
N ILE A 260 -7.38 10.91 -7.47
CA ILE A 260 -8.79 11.04 -7.85
C ILE A 260 -9.39 12.42 -7.49
N THR A 261 -8.59 13.31 -6.93
CA THR A 261 -9.03 14.62 -6.45
C THR A 261 -8.33 15.80 -7.10
N GLY A 262 -7.24 15.58 -7.84
CA GLY A 262 -6.45 16.63 -8.50
C GLY A 262 -4.99 16.23 -8.62
N GLY A 263 -4.16 17.09 -9.21
CA GLY A 263 -2.77 16.80 -9.48
C GLY A 263 -1.78 17.67 -8.69
N ASN A 264 -0.48 17.34 -8.79
CA ASN A 264 0.62 18.14 -8.24
C ASN A 264 1.54 18.72 -9.33
N VAL A 265 1.50 18.18 -10.55
CA VAL A 265 2.22 18.75 -11.72
C VAL A 265 1.35 19.80 -12.43
N ASN A 266 0.09 19.49 -12.59
CA ASN A 266 -0.93 20.40 -13.08
C ASN A 266 -2.23 20.16 -12.28
N ALA A 267 -3.33 20.80 -12.66
CA ALA A 267 -4.60 20.69 -11.93
C ALA A 267 -5.19 19.26 -11.92
N ALA A 268 -4.77 18.38 -12.83
CA ALA A 268 -5.37 17.07 -13.07
C ALA A 268 -4.44 15.89 -12.76
N ALA A 269 -3.14 16.04 -13.00
CA ALA A 269 -2.21 14.91 -13.04
C ALA A 269 -1.18 14.92 -11.92
N GLU A 270 -0.93 13.72 -11.39
CA GLU A 270 0.17 13.41 -10.48
C GLU A 270 1.47 13.17 -11.29
N ALA A 271 2.64 13.46 -10.70
CA ALA A 271 3.92 13.52 -11.38
C ALA A 271 4.35 12.21 -12.06
N ASN A 272 4.24 11.07 -11.39
CA ASN A 272 4.64 9.77 -11.92
C ASN A 272 3.78 9.37 -13.13
N ILE A 273 2.47 9.56 -13.00
CA ILE A 273 1.53 9.28 -14.10
C ILE A 273 1.73 10.28 -15.24
N TYR A 274 1.94 11.56 -14.91
CA TYR A 274 2.16 12.60 -15.92
C TYR A 274 3.44 12.39 -16.71
N ASN A 275 4.51 11.86 -16.10
CA ASN A 275 5.77 11.60 -16.77
C ASN A 275 5.66 10.51 -17.85
N ASP A 276 4.79 9.51 -17.69
CA ASP A 276 4.53 8.49 -18.71
C ASP A 276 3.08 7.97 -18.64
N PRO A 277 2.10 8.76 -19.14
CA PRO A 277 0.69 8.37 -19.09
C PRO A 277 0.39 7.09 -19.88
N GLU A 278 1.08 6.86 -20.97
CA GLU A 278 0.92 5.67 -21.81
C GLU A 278 1.40 4.41 -21.05
N ALA A 279 2.53 4.48 -20.38
CA ALA A 279 3.02 3.42 -19.53
C ALA A 279 2.04 3.15 -18.37
N ALA A 280 1.53 4.21 -17.75
CA ALA A 280 0.54 4.09 -16.70
C ALA A 280 -0.74 3.40 -17.19
N GLN A 281 -1.26 3.79 -18.35
CA GLN A 281 -2.44 3.15 -18.97
C GLN A 281 -2.21 1.65 -19.20
N ILE A 282 -1.05 1.24 -19.73
CA ILE A 282 -0.70 -0.17 -19.91
C ILE A 282 -0.75 -0.92 -18.57
N VAL A 283 -0.16 -0.34 -17.52
CA VAL A 283 -0.09 -0.97 -16.19
C VAL A 283 -1.47 -1.10 -15.54
N PHE A 284 -2.32 -0.07 -15.62
CA PHE A 284 -3.67 -0.11 -15.08
C PHE A 284 -4.57 -1.10 -15.81
N GLN A 285 -4.35 -1.31 -17.12
CA GLN A 285 -5.16 -2.23 -17.96
C GLN A 285 -4.59 -3.65 -18.02
N ALA A 286 -3.46 -3.94 -17.39
CA ALA A 286 -2.80 -5.24 -17.48
C ALA A 286 -3.62 -6.39 -16.87
N GLY A 287 -4.46 -6.14 -15.85
CA GLY A 287 -5.35 -7.14 -15.25
C GLY A 287 -4.81 -7.86 -14.00
N TRP A 288 -3.71 -7.40 -13.43
CA TRP A 288 -3.19 -7.89 -12.15
C TRP A 288 -3.85 -7.21 -10.93
N PRO A 289 -3.71 -7.77 -9.71
CA PRO A 289 -4.10 -7.07 -8.49
C PRO A 289 -3.28 -5.79 -8.31
N LEU A 290 -3.89 -4.61 -8.46
CA LEU A 290 -3.23 -3.32 -8.38
C LEU A 290 -3.78 -2.50 -7.21
N THR A 291 -2.87 -1.89 -6.43
CA THR A 291 -3.21 -0.91 -5.39
C THR A 291 -2.58 0.43 -5.75
N MET A 292 -3.40 1.47 -5.86
CA MET A 292 -3.00 2.85 -6.14
C MET A 292 -2.88 3.63 -4.84
N VAL A 293 -1.67 4.06 -4.50
CA VAL A 293 -1.36 4.95 -3.38
C VAL A 293 -1.09 6.34 -3.96
N GLY A 294 -2.16 7.11 -4.14
CA GLY A 294 -2.11 8.41 -4.80
C GLY A 294 -1.96 9.58 -3.83
N LEU A 295 -2.02 10.80 -4.41
CA LEU A 295 -1.96 12.05 -3.64
C LEU A 295 -3.07 12.13 -2.59
N ASP A 296 -4.23 11.51 -2.84
CA ASP A 296 -5.41 11.52 -1.95
C ASP A 296 -5.11 11.06 -0.52
N VAL A 297 -4.11 10.20 -0.37
CA VAL A 297 -3.63 9.72 0.93
C VAL A 297 -2.23 10.25 1.25
N GLY A 298 -1.37 10.44 0.25
CA GLY A 298 -0.02 10.97 0.43
C GLY A 298 -0.03 12.38 1.06
N ASP A 299 -0.91 13.27 0.61
CA ASP A 299 -1.05 14.63 1.14
C ASP A 299 -1.44 14.68 2.62
N LYS A 300 -2.00 13.59 3.14
CA LYS A 300 -2.36 13.47 4.57
C LYS A 300 -1.17 13.03 5.44
N THR A 301 -0.08 12.53 4.85
CA THR A 301 1.06 11.95 5.59
C THR A 301 2.22 12.95 5.72
N LEU A 302 1.98 14.06 6.41
CA LEU A 302 2.98 15.12 6.57
C LEU A 302 4.02 14.77 7.64
N LEU A 303 5.26 14.52 7.22
CA LEU A 303 6.42 14.42 8.12
C LEU A 303 6.74 15.82 8.65
N SER A 304 6.29 16.11 9.85
CA SER A 304 6.43 17.43 10.49
C SER A 304 7.76 17.58 11.25
N PRO A 305 8.13 18.81 11.68
CA PRO A 305 9.29 19.05 12.56
C PRO A 305 9.30 18.18 13.83
N LYS A 306 8.13 17.79 14.36
CA LYS A 306 8.01 16.86 15.49
C LYS A 306 8.63 15.50 15.20
N TYR A 307 8.37 14.94 14.03
CA TYR A 307 8.92 13.65 13.61
C TYR A 307 10.40 13.77 13.20
N LEU A 308 10.78 14.89 12.56
CA LEU A 308 12.17 15.20 12.26
C LEU A 308 13.03 15.22 13.55
N ALA A 309 12.56 15.86 14.62
CA ALA A 309 13.24 15.85 15.91
C ALA A 309 13.44 14.44 16.50
N GLN A 310 12.54 13.50 16.20
CA GLN A 310 12.70 12.10 16.62
C GLN A 310 13.76 11.39 15.78
N LEU A 311 13.82 11.63 14.47
CA LEU A 311 14.87 11.09 13.60
C LEU A 311 16.27 11.55 14.06
N GLY A 312 16.40 12.81 14.47
CA GLY A 312 17.66 13.37 14.97
C GLY A 312 18.15 12.81 16.32
N GLN A 313 17.42 11.91 16.99
CA GLN A 313 17.84 11.29 18.24
C GLN A 313 18.73 10.06 18.06
N THR A 314 18.90 9.57 16.85
CA THR A 314 19.73 8.39 16.55
C THR A 314 20.71 8.76 15.45
N HIS A 315 21.96 8.33 15.57
CA HIS A 315 23.00 8.62 14.60
C HIS A 315 23.50 7.32 13.97
N SER A 316 23.42 7.26 12.66
CA SER A 316 24.03 6.27 11.79
C SER A 316 24.16 6.89 10.39
N PRO A 317 25.00 6.38 9.52
CA PRO A 317 25.11 6.93 8.16
C PRO A 317 23.78 7.00 7.42
N VAL A 318 22.92 5.99 7.55
CA VAL A 318 21.58 5.96 6.95
C VAL A 318 20.65 6.97 7.63
N ASN A 319 20.62 6.99 8.97
CA ASN A 319 19.73 7.89 9.69
C ASN A 319 20.09 9.36 9.46
N ASP A 320 21.38 9.70 9.50
CA ASP A 320 21.86 11.06 9.28
C ASP A 320 21.55 11.53 7.84
N PHE A 321 21.65 10.63 6.86
CA PHE A 321 21.25 10.92 5.48
C PHE A 321 19.74 11.19 5.37
N ILE A 322 18.90 10.32 5.93
CA ILE A 322 17.44 10.51 5.91
C ILE A 322 17.02 11.76 6.68
N TYR A 323 17.69 12.06 7.81
CA TYR A 323 17.45 13.28 8.56
C TYR A 323 17.71 14.53 7.69
N GLN A 324 18.81 14.56 6.95
CA GLN A 324 19.15 15.70 6.08
C GLN A 324 18.13 15.85 4.93
N LEU A 325 17.71 14.73 4.29
CA LEU A 325 16.67 14.76 3.26
C LEU A 325 15.34 15.29 3.81
N ALA A 326 14.92 14.77 4.95
CA ALA A 326 13.67 15.18 5.60
C ALA A 326 13.71 16.66 6.02
N HIS A 327 14.84 17.12 6.55
CA HIS A 327 15.04 18.53 6.90
C HIS A 327 14.91 19.45 5.66
N TYR A 328 15.62 19.11 4.58
CA TYR A 328 15.54 19.85 3.32
C TYR A 328 14.10 19.95 2.79
N LEU A 329 13.38 18.83 2.75
CA LEU A 329 12.02 18.81 2.25
C LEU A 329 11.03 19.57 3.14
N ILE A 330 11.20 19.52 4.46
CA ILE A 330 10.38 20.28 5.42
C ILE A 330 10.59 21.77 5.21
N ASP A 331 11.86 22.21 5.09
CA ASP A 331 12.19 23.61 4.85
C ASP A 331 11.66 24.11 3.50
N LEU A 332 11.75 23.28 2.46
CA LEU A 332 11.19 23.58 1.15
C LEU A 332 9.67 23.69 1.21
N SER A 333 8.99 22.71 1.81
CA SER A 333 7.53 22.69 1.96
C SER A 333 7.00 23.87 2.77
N ALA A 334 7.75 24.33 3.78
CA ALA A 334 7.41 25.49 4.59
C ALA A 334 7.34 26.79 3.75
N GLN A 335 8.12 26.91 2.67
CA GLN A 335 8.05 28.05 1.75
C GLN A 335 6.70 28.14 1.03
N PHE A 336 5.97 27.03 0.95
CA PHE A 336 4.61 26.93 0.39
C PHE A 336 3.52 26.89 1.47
N GLY A 337 3.87 27.15 2.73
CA GLY A 337 2.95 27.22 3.86
C GLY A 337 2.56 25.83 4.43
N SER A 338 3.26 24.76 4.06
CA SER A 338 3.03 23.43 4.64
C SER A 338 3.67 23.28 6.01
N GLY A 339 3.00 22.58 6.93
CA GLY A 339 3.52 22.26 8.26
C GLY A 339 4.47 21.04 8.30
N GLY A 340 4.78 20.47 7.14
CA GLY A 340 5.65 19.30 6.97
C GLY A 340 5.76 18.91 5.50
N THR A 341 6.48 17.84 5.20
CA THR A 341 6.59 17.30 3.83
C THR A 341 5.74 16.05 3.67
N PRO A 342 4.98 15.91 2.56
CA PRO A 342 4.24 14.68 2.28
C PRO A 342 5.20 13.50 2.05
N MET A 343 4.74 12.32 2.46
CA MET A 343 5.53 11.09 2.42
C MET A 343 4.93 10.13 1.39
N TYR A 344 5.00 10.52 0.11
CA TYR A 344 4.35 9.78 -0.99
C TYR A 344 4.90 8.36 -1.16
N ASP A 345 6.14 8.22 -1.56
CA ASP A 345 6.78 6.93 -1.83
C ASP A 345 6.95 6.08 -0.57
N PRO A 346 7.35 6.68 0.58
CA PRO A 346 7.41 5.91 1.82
C PRO A 346 6.04 5.35 2.23
N LEU A 347 4.91 6.01 1.88
CA LEU A 347 3.58 5.47 2.15
C LEU A 347 3.28 4.24 1.30
N ALA A 348 3.67 4.21 0.02
CA ALA A 348 3.49 3.01 -0.81
C ALA A 348 4.26 1.81 -0.26
N VAL A 349 5.49 2.04 0.22
CA VAL A 349 6.25 1.02 0.96
C VAL A 349 5.54 0.65 2.28
N GLY A 350 5.00 1.63 3.01
CA GLY A 350 4.19 1.39 4.21
C GLY A 350 3.01 0.45 3.93
N VAL A 351 2.30 0.65 2.83
CA VAL A 351 1.20 -0.23 2.37
C VAL A 351 1.70 -1.63 2.02
N ALA A 352 2.89 -1.75 1.42
CA ALA A 352 3.52 -3.05 1.17
C ALA A 352 3.87 -3.79 2.48
N ILE A 353 4.27 -3.07 3.53
CA ILE A 353 4.54 -3.61 4.87
C ILE A 353 3.23 -4.01 5.54
N ASP A 354 2.26 -3.10 5.57
CA ASP A 354 0.99 -3.25 6.28
C ASP A 354 -0.15 -2.54 5.53
N ALA A 355 -0.90 -3.31 4.76
CA ALA A 355 -2.03 -2.79 3.98
C ALA A 355 -3.16 -2.19 4.85
N THR A 356 -3.17 -2.47 6.17
CA THR A 356 -4.18 -1.90 7.09
C THR A 356 -3.90 -0.45 7.47
N LEU A 357 -2.77 0.12 7.03
CA LEU A 357 -2.48 1.55 7.19
C LEU A 357 -3.42 2.43 6.37
N VAL A 358 -4.03 1.89 5.32
CA VAL A 358 -4.89 2.65 4.41
C VAL A 358 -6.27 2.00 4.31
N LYS A 359 -7.26 2.84 3.99
CA LYS A 359 -8.56 2.39 3.50
C LYS A 359 -8.54 2.50 1.98
N ALA A 360 -8.72 1.39 1.29
CA ALA A 360 -8.79 1.35 -0.17
C ALA A 360 -10.17 0.87 -0.64
N LEU A 361 -10.62 1.39 -1.77
CA LEU A 361 -11.88 0.99 -2.41
C LEU A 361 -11.61 0.48 -3.83
N PRO A 362 -12.33 -0.56 -4.27
CA PRO A 362 -12.24 -1.02 -5.65
C PRO A 362 -12.85 0.02 -6.59
N MET A 363 -12.10 0.44 -7.61
CA MET A 363 -12.53 1.38 -8.64
C MET A 363 -11.98 0.95 -9.99
N HIS A 364 -12.70 1.30 -11.05
CA HIS A 364 -12.10 1.29 -12.38
C HIS A 364 -11.36 2.61 -12.59
N VAL A 365 -10.09 2.50 -12.98
CA VAL A 365 -9.22 3.66 -13.22
C VAL A 365 -8.67 3.57 -14.64
N ASP A 366 -8.91 4.63 -15.41
CA ASP A 366 -8.29 4.89 -16.70
C ASP A 366 -7.26 6.01 -16.57
N VAL A 367 -6.32 6.09 -17.50
CA VAL A 367 -5.35 7.19 -17.57
C VAL A 367 -5.61 8.01 -18.82
N GLU A 368 -5.77 9.33 -18.66
CA GLU A 368 -5.95 10.23 -19.78
C GLU A 368 -4.63 10.46 -20.53
N THR A 369 -4.54 9.98 -21.76
CA THR A 369 -3.31 10.04 -22.57
C THR A 369 -3.32 11.07 -23.68
N ARG A 370 -4.47 11.74 -23.96
CA ARG A 370 -4.65 12.60 -25.15
C ARG A 370 -5.11 14.01 -24.82
N GLY A 371 -5.70 14.23 -23.64
CA GLY A 371 -6.28 15.52 -23.26
C GLY A 371 -5.20 16.62 -23.17
N GLU A 372 -5.52 17.81 -23.69
CA GLU A 372 -4.62 18.95 -23.60
C GLU A 372 -4.41 19.42 -22.16
N PHE A 373 -5.49 19.40 -21.33
CA PHE A 373 -5.48 19.90 -19.95
C PHE A 373 -5.47 18.78 -18.91
N THR A 374 -5.82 17.56 -19.30
CA THR A 374 -6.05 16.43 -18.39
C THR A 374 -5.10 15.26 -18.65
N ARG A 375 -4.13 15.43 -19.58
CA ARG A 375 -3.12 14.39 -19.86
C ARG A 375 -2.42 13.98 -18.56
N GLY A 376 -2.40 12.67 -18.29
CA GLY A 376 -1.87 12.08 -17.05
C GLY A 376 -2.85 12.06 -15.89
N GLU A 377 -4.11 12.51 -16.07
CA GLU A 377 -5.14 12.34 -15.06
C GLU A 377 -5.50 10.86 -14.89
N THR A 378 -5.60 10.38 -13.65
CA THR A 378 -6.19 9.10 -13.32
C THR A 378 -7.70 9.26 -13.12
N VAL A 379 -8.46 8.83 -14.12
CA VAL A 379 -9.92 8.98 -14.19
C VAL A 379 -10.57 7.78 -13.52
N ALA A 380 -10.93 7.94 -12.24
CA ALA A 380 -11.52 6.86 -11.45
C ALA A 380 -13.06 6.86 -11.51
N ASN A 381 -13.65 5.70 -11.81
CA ASN A 381 -15.09 5.52 -11.67
C ASN A 381 -15.47 5.36 -10.19
N ARG A 382 -15.92 6.44 -9.57
CA ARG A 382 -16.32 6.49 -8.15
C ARG A 382 -17.73 5.97 -7.89
N ARG A 383 -18.51 5.68 -8.94
CA ARG A 383 -19.88 5.17 -8.81
C ARG A 383 -19.84 3.75 -8.26
N GLY A 384 -20.45 3.53 -7.12
CA GLY A 384 -20.44 2.25 -6.41
C GLY A 384 -19.37 2.11 -5.34
N ALA A 385 -18.29 2.88 -5.37
CA ALA A 385 -17.24 2.88 -4.34
C ALA A 385 -17.47 3.91 -3.22
N VAL A 386 -18.14 5.04 -3.55
CA VAL A 386 -18.51 6.06 -2.57
C VAL A 386 -20.03 6.02 -2.37
N GLU A 387 -20.48 6.06 -1.11
CA GLU A 387 -21.93 6.16 -0.79
C GLU A 387 -22.55 7.26 -1.66
N ARG A 388 -23.54 6.86 -2.45
CA ARG A 388 -24.26 7.79 -3.35
C ARG A 388 -24.85 8.90 -2.49
N ASN A 389 -24.35 10.11 -2.68
CA ASN A 389 -24.98 11.26 -2.09
C ASN A 389 -26.36 11.40 -2.79
N VAL A 390 -27.42 11.08 -2.08
CA VAL A 390 -28.81 10.90 -2.54
C VAL A 390 -29.37 12.14 -3.25
N LEU A 391 -28.65 13.27 -3.23
CA LEU A 391 -29.06 14.54 -3.82
C LEU A 391 -29.04 14.60 -5.36
N HIS A 392 -28.37 13.66 -6.03
CA HIS A 392 -28.31 13.62 -7.50
C HIS A 392 -28.93 12.32 -8.00
N GLY A 393 -30.21 12.15 -7.73
CA GLY A 393 -30.99 10.95 -8.07
C GLY A 393 -30.58 10.28 -9.39
N ASP A 394 -30.80 8.99 -9.46
CA ASP A 394 -30.47 8.01 -10.52
C ASP A 394 -30.88 8.37 -11.96
N ARG A 395 -31.20 9.63 -12.25
CA ARG A 395 -31.83 10.10 -13.50
C ARG A 395 -30.91 10.14 -14.71
N TYR A 396 -29.59 9.94 -14.51
CA TYR A 396 -28.59 10.08 -15.59
C TYR A 396 -27.66 8.87 -15.72
N ILE A 397 -28.06 7.71 -15.21
CA ILE A 397 -27.31 6.47 -15.45
C ILE A 397 -27.63 6.04 -16.88
N ILE A 398 -26.65 6.16 -17.77
CA ILE A 398 -26.74 5.53 -19.10
C ILE A 398 -26.51 4.05 -18.85
N GLU A 399 -27.51 3.24 -19.16
CA GLU A 399 -27.46 1.78 -18.97
C GLU A 399 -26.22 1.21 -19.66
N GLY A 400 -25.38 0.52 -18.86
CA GLY A 400 -24.13 -0.09 -19.31
C GLY A 400 -22.84 0.68 -19.04
N LEU A 401 -22.87 1.99 -18.72
CA LEU A 401 -21.66 2.76 -18.36
C LEU A 401 -21.25 2.60 -16.88
N ASP A 402 -22.13 2.06 -16.07
CA ASP A 402 -21.92 1.81 -14.63
C ASP A 402 -21.45 0.38 -14.33
N LYS A 403 -21.32 -0.46 -15.36
CA LYS A 403 -20.92 -1.89 -15.24
C LYS A 403 -19.44 -2.12 -15.57
N VAL A 404 -18.59 -1.13 -15.35
CA VAL A 404 -17.14 -1.31 -15.55
C VAL A 404 -16.56 -1.96 -14.32
N GLU A 405 -15.97 -3.15 -14.49
CA GLU A 405 -15.34 -3.89 -13.39
C GLU A 405 -14.11 -3.13 -12.84
N PRO A 406 -13.94 -3.09 -11.52
CA PRO A 406 -12.75 -2.48 -10.93
C PRO A 406 -11.47 -3.14 -11.41
N ASN A 407 -10.46 -2.33 -11.76
CA ASN A 407 -9.11 -2.78 -12.10
C ASN A 407 -8.07 -2.39 -11.04
N ALA A 408 -8.44 -1.56 -10.06
CA ALA A 408 -7.54 -1.11 -9.02
C ALA A 408 -8.24 -0.99 -7.65
N LYS A 409 -7.48 -1.15 -6.59
CA LYS A 409 -7.82 -0.68 -5.24
C LYS A 409 -7.24 0.71 -5.07
N VAL A 410 -8.07 1.73 -4.95
CA VAL A 410 -7.66 3.13 -4.78
C VAL A 410 -7.67 3.48 -3.30
N CYS A 411 -6.54 3.89 -2.76
CA CYS A 411 -6.42 4.35 -1.39
C CYS A 411 -7.11 5.71 -1.23
N ILE A 412 -8.03 5.81 -0.26
CA ILE A 412 -8.84 7.02 -0.03
C ILE A 412 -8.66 7.62 1.35
N ASP A 413 -8.11 6.85 2.30
CA ASP A 413 -7.82 7.30 3.65
C ASP A 413 -6.64 6.56 4.25
N VAL A 414 -5.97 7.15 5.26
CA VAL A 414 -4.73 6.65 5.85
C VAL A 414 -4.66 6.93 7.35
N ASP A 415 -4.15 5.98 8.12
CA ASP A 415 -3.75 6.16 9.51
C ASP A 415 -2.36 6.83 9.56
N THR A 416 -2.37 8.15 9.44
CA THR A 416 -1.16 8.99 9.34
C THR A 416 -0.22 8.80 10.50
N ASP A 417 -0.73 8.81 11.74
CA ASP A 417 0.13 8.72 12.93
C ASP A 417 0.81 7.35 13.01
N ARG A 418 0.08 6.27 12.74
CA ARG A 418 0.63 4.92 12.73
C ARG A 418 1.69 4.75 11.64
N PHE A 419 1.45 5.28 10.44
CA PHE A 419 2.43 5.25 9.36
C PHE A 419 3.70 6.04 9.69
N LEU A 420 3.57 7.28 10.17
CA LEU A 420 4.74 8.11 10.52
C LEU A 420 5.54 7.52 11.69
N GLN A 421 4.89 6.90 12.66
CA GLN A 421 5.56 6.17 13.74
C GLN A 421 6.29 4.94 13.19
N LEU A 422 5.69 4.18 12.29
CA LEU A 422 6.35 3.07 11.60
C LEU A 422 7.62 3.56 10.89
N PHE A 423 7.51 4.59 10.05
CA PHE A 423 8.64 5.17 9.34
C PHE A 423 9.78 5.56 10.28
N VAL A 424 9.49 6.40 11.28
CA VAL A 424 10.51 6.88 12.23
C VAL A 424 11.15 5.72 12.99
N SER A 425 10.36 4.72 13.43
CA SER A 425 10.91 3.58 14.17
C SER A 425 11.86 2.75 13.30
N ARG A 426 11.51 2.51 12.03
CA ARG A 426 12.34 1.73 11.09
C ARG A 426 13.64 2.45 10.74
N ILE A 427 13.58 3.74 10.48
CA ILE A 427 14.80 4.52 10.18
C ILE A 427 15.72 4.56 11.39
N ARG A 428 15.19 4.64 12.60
CA ARG A 428 15.98 4.63 13.85
C ARG A 428 16.50 3.25 14.25
N GLY A 429 16.11 2.18 13.56
CA GLY A 429 16.52 0.82 13.88
C GLY A 429 15.90 0.28 15.18
N LYS A 430 14.65 0.66 15.48
CA LYS A 430 13.90 0.25 16.67
C LYS A 430 12.71 -0.63 16.29
#